data_cb251ecdce91eff847da22b71728f699
#
_entry.id   cb251ecdce91eff847da22b71728f699
#
_cell.length_a   1.000
_cell.length_b   1.000
_cell.length_c   1.000
_cell.angle_alpha   90.00
_cell.angle_beta   90.00
_cell.angle_gamma   90.00
#
_symmetry.space_group_name_H-M   'P 1'
#
loop_
_entity.id
_entity.type
_entity.pdbx_description
1 polymer ?
#
loop_
_entity_poly.entity_id
_entity_poly.type
_entity_poly.pdbx_seq_one_letter_code
_entity_poly.pdbx_strand_id
1 'polypeptide(L)'
;LIMELSGEDISQASRYGGLLMFIYAFMQFIFAPILGGLSDQFGRRPILLISLFGLGLDYLLIAFSSSLWWLFLARLIAGIGGASFTTASAYIADISVPEKRTQNFGMLGAAFGLGFIIGPVIGGVLGDIGSRIPFFAAAGLALINGLYGYFILPESLSKSNRRPFKLSRANPFGTFKQLKRHPLIIGLSVALFFTYIAHHATQSTWAYFTIERFDWSEAEVGYSLGFVGLMIVLVQGLIIRYAVKFMGQI
;
A
#
# COMPACT_ATOMS: atom_id res chain seq x y z
N LEU A 1 -3.06 7.86 -18.43
CA LEU A 1 -1.87 7.09 -18.87
C LEU A 1 -2.23 5.74 -19.50
N ILE A 2 -3.09 4.88 -18.89
CA ILE A 2 -3.46 3.58 -19.49
C ILE A 2 -4.12 3.79 -20.86
N MET A 3 -5.10 4.68 -20.95
CA MET A 3 -5.76 5.04 -22.21
C MET A 3 -4.77 5.60 -23.25
N GLU A 4 -3.86 6.45 -22.82
CA GLU A 4 -2.79 7.02 -23.67
C GLU A 4 -1.88 5.93 -24.27
N LEU A 5 -1.52 4.92 -23.47
CA LEU A 5 -0.59 3.85 -23.89
C LEU A 5 -1.27 2.71 -24.65
N SER A 6 -2.56 2.47 -24.40
CA SER A 6 -3.32 1.41 -25.07
C SER A 6 -3.98 1.91 -26.37
N GLY A 7 -4.33 3.19 -26.45
CA GLY A 7 -5.20 3.72 -27.51
C GLY A 7 -6.65 3.24 -27.42
N GLU A 8 -7.01 2.58 -26.32
CA GLU A 8 -8.32 1.98 -26.10
C GLU A 8 -9.25 2.91 -25.30
N ASP A 9 -10.54 2.58 -25.31
CA ASP A 9 -11.56 3.28 -24.55
C ASP A 9 -11.44 3.09 -23.03
N ILE A 10 -12.22 3.83 -22.27
CA ILE A 10 -12.21 3.80 -20.79
C ILE A 10 -12.64 2.42 -20.24
N SER A 11 -13.51 1.71 -20.96
CA SER A 11 -13.97 0.37 -20.58
C SER A 11 -12.83 -0.64 -20.62
N GLN A 12 -12.03 -0.64 -21.69
CA GLN A 12 -10.84 -1.49 -21.80
C GLN A 12 -9.75 -1.02 -20.84
N ALA A 13 -9.54 0.29 -20.70
CA ALA A 13 -8.59 0.85 -19.75
C ALA A 13 -8.89 0.42 -18.29
N SER A 14 -10.16 0.33 -17.92
CA SER A 14 -10.58 -0.15 -16.59
C SER A 14 -10.21 -1.62 -16.35
N ARG A 15 -10.31 -2.47 -17.39
CA ARG A 15 -9.89 -3.87 -17.32
C ARG A 15 -8.36 -4.00 -17.12
N TYR A 16 -7.57 -3.23 -17.87
CA TYR A 16 -6.13 -3.16 -17.67
C TYR A 16 -5.78 -2.65 -16.28
N GLY A 17 -6.49 -1.61 -15.79
CA GLY A 17 -6.34 -1.09 -14.44
C GLY A 17 -6.58 -2.15 -13.36
N GLY A 18 -7.67 -2.92 -13.50
CA GLY A 18 -7.97 -4.03 -12.61
C GLY A 18 -6.90 -5.14 -12.63
N LEU A 19 -6.39 -5.48 -13.82
CA LEU A 19 -5.31 -6.47 -13.97
C LEU A 19 -3.99 -5.99 -13.36
N LEU A 20 -3.64 -4.72 -13.54
CA LEU A 20 -2.46 -4.09 -12.94
C LEU A 20 -2.54 -4.10 -11.40
N MET A 21 -3.72 -3.82 -10.84
CA MET A 21 -3.96 -3.90 -9.39
C MET A 21 -3.86 -5.34 -8.89
N PHE A 22 -4.41 -6.30 -9.63
CA PHE A 22 -4.30 -7.73 -9.30
C PHE A 22 -2.84 -8.19 -9.25
N ILE A 23 -2.05 -7.85 -10.26
CA ILE A 23 -0.62 -8.22 -10.33
C ILE A 23 0.13 -7.63 -9.14
N TYR A 24 -0.08 -6.36 -8.83
CA TYR A 24 0.52 -5.70 -7.67
C TYR A 24 0.18 -6.44 -6.36
N ALA A 25 -1.11 -6.68 -6.12
CA ALA A 25 -1.56 -7.35 -4.89
C ALA A 25 -1.07 -8.80 -4.80
N PHE A 26 -1.06 -9.52 -5.92
CA PHE A 26 -0.56 -10.89 -6.00
C PHE A 26 0.94 -10.98 -5.67
N MET A 27 1.75 -10.08 -6.26
CA MET A 27 3.17 -10.01 -5.95
C MET A 27 3.42 -9.64 -4.49
N GLN A 28 2.64 -8.69 -3.96
CA GLN A 28 2.72 -8.32 -2.54
C GLN A 28 2.39 -9.50 -1.63
N PHE A 29 1.36 -10.29 -1.95
CA PHE A 29 0.98 -11.48 -1.20
C PHE A 29 2.10 -12.53 -1.19
N ILE A 30 2.72 -12.80 -2.33
CA ILE A 30 3.80 -13.78 -2.45
C ILE A 30 5.07 -13.30 -1.74
N PHE A 31 5.44 -12.04 -1.92
CA PHE A 31 6.72 -11.51 -1.43
C PHE A 31 6.69 -10.99 0.01
N ALA A 32 5.53 -10.76 0.62
CA ALA A 32 5.44 -10.29 2.00
C ALA A 32 6.17 -11.24 3.00
N PRO A 33 5.93 -12.56 3.01
CA PRO A 33 6.66 -13.45 3.90
C PRO A 33 8.14 -13.63 3.50
N ILE A 34 8.47 -13.47 2.21
CA ILE A 34 9.85 -13.54 1.71
C ILE A 34 10.64 -12.34 2.22
N LEU A 35 10.15 -11.11 2.01
CA LEU A 35 10.82 -9.91 2.50
C LEU A 35 10.88 -9.86 4.02
N GLY A 36 9.82 -10.32 4.71
CA GLY A 36 9.85 -10.50 6.16
C GLY A 36 10.99 -11.41 6.61
N GLY A 37 11.11 -12.59 6.00
CA GLY A 37 12.18 -13.55 6.30
C GLY A 37 13.58 -13.05 5.92
N LEU A 38 13.73 -12.35 4.79
CA LEU A 38 15.00 -11.72 4.40
C LEU A 38 15.38 -10.61 5.38
N SER A 39 14.41 -9.85 5.87
CA SER A 39 14.66 -8.81 6.88
C SER A 39 15.04 -9.38 8.25
N ASP A 40 14.57 -10.60 8.57
CA ASP A 40 15.02 -11.34 9.76
C ASP A 40 16.50 -11.79 9.64
N GLN A 41 16.96 -12.08 8.42
CA GLN A 41 18.33 -12.54 8.19
C GLN A 41 19.32 -11.41 8.02
N PHE A 42 19.00 -10.43 7.17
CA PHE A 42 19.94 -9.36 6.77
C PHE A 42 19.81 -8.11 7.63
N GLY A 43 18.73 -7.97 8.37
CA GLY A 43 18.34 -6.77 9.11
C GLY A 43 17.16 -6.05 8.46
N ARG A 44 16.47 -5.23 9.25
CA ARG A 44 15.28 -4.49 8.77
C ARG A 44 15.66 -3.35 7.82
N ARG A 45 16.68 -2.59 8.21
CA ARG A 45 17.13 -1.40 7.47
C ARG A 45 17.47 -1.67 6.00
N PRO A 46 18.31 -2.67 5.63
CA PRO A 46 18.63 -2.93 4.23
C PRO A 46 17.39 -3.23 3.37
N ILE A 47 16.47 -4.03 3.89
CA ILE A 47 15.27 -4.41 3.15
C ILE A 47 14.34 -3.21 2.94
N LEU A 48 14.17 -2.35 3.96
CA LEU A 48 13.39 -1.12 3.83
C LEU A 48 13.99 -0.16 2.81
N LEU A 49 15.31 0.04 2.85
CA LEU A 49 16.00 0.93 1.92
C LEU A 49 15.92 0.42 0.47
N ILE A 50 16.19 -0.87 0.24
CA ILE A 50 16.08 -1.49 -1.09
C ILE A 50 14.64 -1.33 -1.62
N SER A 51 13.63 -1.53 -0.77
CA SER A 51 12.23 -1.36 -1.17
C SER A 51 11.89 0.09 -1.52
N LEU A 52 12.37 1.07 -0.74
CA LEU A 52 12.13 2.50 -1.01
C LEU A 52 12.80 2.96 -2.32
N PHE A 53 14.07 2.62 -2.53
CA PHE A 53 14.76 2.92 -3.78
C PHE A 53 14.13 2.17 -4.96
N GLY A 54 13.76 0.90 -4.77
CA GLY A 54 13.06 0.10 -5.78
C GLY A 54 11.74 0.73 -6.20
N LEU A 55 10.92 1.23 -5.24
CA LEU A 55 9.68 1.96 -5.53
C LEU A 55 9.95 3.28 -6.27
N GLY A 56 10.99 4.02 -5.89
CA GLY A 56 11.36 5.25 -6.60
C GLY A 56 11.74 4.99 -8.05
N LEU A 57 12.53 3.94 -8.31
CA LEU A 57 12.88 3.51 -9.67
C LEU A 57 11.67 2.98 -10.44
N ASP A 58 10.76 2.28 -9.79
CA ASP A 58 9.50 1.81 -10.36
C ASP A 58 8.64 2.98 -10.86
N TYR A 59 8.47 4.03 -10.05
CA TYR A 59 7.74 5.21 -10.48
C TYR A 59 8.41 5.92 -11.66
N LEU A 60 9.74 5.96 -11.73
CA LEU A 60 10.43 6.46 -12.93
C LEU A 60 10.17 5.59 -14.15
N LEU A 61 10.16 4.27 -13.98
CA LEU A 61 9.86 3.33 -15.05
C LEU A 61 8.43 3.55 -15.61
N ILE A 62 7.45 3.84 -14.73
CA ILE A 62 6.11 4.21 -15.15
C ILE A 62 6.10 5.56 -15.88
N ALA A 63 6.78 6.56 -15.32
CA ALA A 63 6.82 7.91 -15.89
C ALA A 63 7.42 7.92 -17.31
N PHE A 64 8.41 7.08 -17.58
CA PHE A 64 9.05 6.92 -18.90
C PHE A 64 8.44 5.80 -19.75
N SER A 65 7.38 5.14 -19.30
CA SER A 65 6.78 4.03 -20.03
C SER A 65 6.30 4.44 -21.42
N SER A 66 6.61 3.62 -22.42
CA SER A 66 6.19 3.80 -23.82
C SER A 66 5.14 2.79 -24.27
N SER A 67 4.78 1.82 -23.44
CA SER A 67 3.78 0.81 -23.72
C SER A 67 3.19 0.23 -22.43
N LEU A 68 2.03 -0.44 -22.54
CA LEU A 68 1.39 -1.12 -21.40
C LEU A 68 2.28 -2.17 -20.73
N TRP A 69 3.16 -2.84 -21.47
CA TRP A 69 4.05 -3.85 -20.91
C TRP A 69 4.97 -3.29 -19.82
N TRP A 70 5.41 -2.04 -19.96
CA TRP A 70 6.18 -1.36 -18.91
C TRP A 70 5.37 -1.15 -17.64
N LEU A 71 4.06 -0.89 -17.76
CA LEU A 71 3.19 -0.78 -16.59
C LEU A 71 3.03 -2.13 -15.88
N PHE A 72 2.90 -3.22 -16.64
CA PHE A 72 2.84 -4.57 -16.05
C PHE A 72 4.14 -4.92 -15.31
N LEU A 73 5.30 -4.64 -15.92
CA LEU A 73 6.59 -4.85 -15.28
C LEU A 73 6.72 -4.00 -14.01
N ALA A 74 6.33 -2.73 -14.08
CA ALA A 74 6.30 -1.84 -12.94
C ALA A 74 5.42 -2.40 -11.80
N ARG A 75 4.24 -2.91 -12.10
CA ARG A 75 3.37 -3.51 -11.06
C ARG A 75 3.96 -4.75 -10.40
N LEU A 76 4.74 -5.55 -11.14
CA LEU A 76 5.50 -6.65 -10.56
C LEU A 76 6.54 -6.13 -9.54
N ILE A 77 7.33 -5.15 -9.93
CA ILE A 77 8.38 -4.55 -9.10
C ILE A 77 7.76 -3.84 -7.88
N ALA A 78 6.72 -3.02 -8.11
CA ALA A 78 6.02 -2.31 -7.05
C ALA A 78 5.37 -3.26 -6.03
N GLY A 79 4.82 -4.39 -6.48
CA GLY A 79 4.25 -5.40 -5.59
C GLY A 79 5.31 -6.03 -4.68
N ILE A 80 6.51 -6.29 -5.20
CA ILE A 80 7.66 -6.74 -4.39
C ILE A 80 8.04 -5.65 -3.38
N GLY A 81 8.26 -4.42 -3.83
CA GLY A 81 8.60 -3.28 -2.95
C GLY A 81 7.54 -3.00 -1.89
N GLY A 82 6.25 -3.04 -2.26
CA GLY A 82 5.12 -2.83 -1.36
C GLY A 82 4.99 -3.90 -0.26
N ALA A 83 5.53 -5.11 -0.49
CA ALA A 83 5.59 -6.17 0.51
C ALA A 83 6.47 -5.80 1.73
N SER A 84 7.27 -4.74 1.65
CA SER A 84 8.09 -4.22 2.76
C SER A 84 7.28 -3.66 3.94
N PHE A 85 5.97 -3.48 3.79
CA PHE A 85 5.10 -3.10 4.91
C PHE A 85 5.20 -4.04 6.12
N THR A 86 5.38 -5.34 5.87
CA THR A 86 5.63 -6.33 6.93
C THR A 86 6.94 -6.07 7.66
N THR A 87 7.99 -5.70 6.93
CA THR A 87 9.30 -5.32 7.49
C THR A 87 9.21 -4.00 8.27
N ALA A 88 8.45 -3.01 7.77
CA ALA A 88 8.22 -1.75 8.48
C ALA A 88 7.48 -1.98 9.82
N SER A 89 6.45 -2.82 9.80
CA SER A 89 5.74 -3.22 11.02
C SER A 89 6.64 -3.92 12.02
N ALA A 90 7.52 -4.81 11.55
CA ALA A 90 8.49 -5.48 12.40
C ALA A 90 9.53 -4.48 12.97
N TYR A 91 10.01 -3.53 12.16
CA TYR A 91 10.90 -2.46 12.59
C TYR A 91 10.28 -1.64 13.74
N ILE A 92 9.02 -1.20 13.57
CA ILE A 92 8.29 -0.48 14.64
C ILE A 92 8.14 -1.33 15.90
N ALA A 93 7.88 -2.64 15.75
CA ALA A 93 7.81 -3.55 16.91
C ALA A 93 9.15 -3.67 17.63
N ASP A 94 10.26 -3.73 16.88
CA ASP A 94 11.62 -3.87 17.42
C ASP A 94 12.05 -2.64 18.24
N ILE A 95 11.69 -1.42 17.81
CA ILE A 95 12.06 -0.16 18.47
C ILE A 95 11.06 0.28 19.54
N SER A 96 9.91 -0.40 19.65
CA SER A 96 8.84 -0.01 20.58
C SER A 96 8.94 -0.76 21.90
N VAL A 97 9.05 -0.01 23.00
CA VAL A 97 8.83 -0.59 24.33
C VAL A 97 7.37 -1.05 24.46
N PRO A 98 7.09 -2.10 25.24
CA PRO A 98 5.75 -2.70 25.34
C PRO A 98 4.62 -1.67 25.57
N GLU A 99 4.86 -0.70 26.47
CA GLU A 99 3.89 0.31 26.89
C GLU A 99 3.52 1.30 25.76
N LYS A 100 4.45 1.56 24.83
CA LYS A 100 4.27 2.49 23.70
C LYS A 100 3.94 1.80 22.38
N ARG A 101 3.92 0.47 22.34
CA ARG A 101 3.74 -0.29 21.09
C ARG A 101 2.43 0.06 20.38
N THR A 102 1.32 0.10 21.11
CA THR A 102 0.01 0.48 20.56
C THR A 102 0.03 1.90 19.98
N GLN A 103 0.68 2.85 20.68
CA GLN A 103 0.80 4.23 20.20
C GLN A 103 1.63 4.32 18.93
N ASN A 104 2.77 3.62 18.86
CA ASN A 104 3.66 3.63 17.69
C ASN A 104 3.00 2.99 16.45
N PHE A 105 2.25 1.90 16.62
CA PHE A 105 1.43 1.34 15.55
C PHE A 105 0.29 2.27 15.14
N GLY A 106 -0.28 3.02 16.09
CA GLY A 106 -1.27 4.07 15.81
C GLY A 106 -0.70 5.19 14.93
N MET A 107 0.55 5.59 15.14
CA MET A 107 1.23 6.56 14.26
C MET A 107 1.44 6.03 12.84
N LEU A 108 1.77 4.74 12.69
CA LEU A 108 1.87 4.10 11.38
C LEU A 108 0.52 4.14 10.65
N GLY A 109 -0.57 3.84 11.35
CA GLY A 109 -1.94 3.97 10.82
C GLY A 109 -2.30 5.41 10.45
N ALA A 110 -1.92 6.39 11.27
CA ALA A 110 -2.15 7.80 10.98
C ALA A 110 -1.37 8.27 9.74
N ALA A 111 -0.12 7.86 9.60
CA ALA A 111 0.69 8.16 8.41
C ALA A 111 0.05 7.57 7.14
N PHE A 112 -0.47 6.34 7.22
CA PHE A 112 -1.19 5.69 6.11
C PHE A 112 -2.47 6.46 5.76
N GLY A 113 -3.24 6.87 6.77
CA GLY A 113 -4.45 7.67 6.59
C GLY A 113 -4.18 9.02 5.95
N LEU A 114 -3.14 9.73 6.39
CA LEU A 114 -2.70 10.99 5.78
C LEU A 114 -2.28 10.80 4.33
N GLY A 115 -1.51 9.75 4.03
CA GLY A 115 -1.14 9.41 2.66
C GLY A 115 -2.36 9.14 1.78
N PHE A 116 -3.39 8.50 2.31
CA PHE A 116 -4.64 8.20 1.60
C PHE A 116 -5.48 9.46 1.33
N ILE A 117 -5.38 10.50 2.16
CA ILE A 117 -6.03 11.80 1.91
C ILE A 117 -5.24 12.63 0.90
N ILE A 118 -3.95 12.79 1.16
CA ILE A 118 -3.09 13.71 0.41
C ILE A 118 -2.71 13.14 -0.95
N GLY A 119 -2.48 11.83 -1.04
CA GLY A 119 -2.03 11.14 -2.26
C GLY A 119 -2.95 11.36 -3.46
N PRO A 120 -4.25 11.02 -3.37
CA PRO A 120 -5.18 11.24 -4.47
C PRO A 120 -5.34 12.70 -4.86
N VAL A 121 -5.34 13.63 -3.88
CA VAL A 121 -5.43 15.07 -4.16
C VAL A 121 -4.23 15.55 -4.96
N ILE A 122 -3.01 15.25 -4.51
CA ILE A 122 -1.79 15.61 -5.25
C ILE A 122 -1.76 14.88 -6.60
N GLY A 123 -2.10 13.60 -6.62
CA GLY A 123 -2.12 12.79 -7.84
C GLY A 123 -3.09 13.33 -8.88
N GLY A 124 -4.30 13.72 -8.47
CA GLY A 124 -5.31 14.30 -9.34
C GLY A 124 -4.89 15.66 -9.91
N VAL A 125 -4.47 16.60 -9.04
CA VAL A 125 -4.01 17.94 -9.46
C VAL A 125 -2.82 17.85 -10.42
N LEU A 126 -1.86 16.99 -10.14
CA LEU A 126 -0.72 16.78 -11.02
C LEU A 126 -1.12 16.03 -12.31
N GLY A 127 -2.12 15.17 -12.24
CA GLY A 127 -2.67 14.43 -13.37
C GLY A 127 -3.32 15.34 -14.41
N ASP A 128 -4.05 16.37 -13.97
CA ASP A 128 -4.64 17.39 -14.85
C ASP A 128 -3.57 18.19 -15.63
N ILE A 129 -2.35 18.34 -15.06
CA ILE A 129 -1.22 18.97 -15.77
C ILE A 129 -0.63 18.02 -16.81
N GLY A 130 -0.61 16.71 -16.50
CA GLY A 130 -0.15 15.67 -17.42
C GLY A 130 -0.12 14.29 -16.76
N SER A 131 -0.56 13.29 -17.51
CA SER A 131 -0.76 11.90 -17.04
C SER A 131 0.48 11.23 -16.42
N ARG A 132 1.69 11.76 -16.70
CA ARG A 132 2.98 11.24 -16.22
C ARG A 132 3.55 12.01 -15.02
N ILE A 133 3.09 13.26 -14.80
CA ILE A 133 3.62 14.14 -13.75
C ILE A 133 3.44 13.56 -12.36
N PRO A 134 2.30 12.93 -11.98
CA PRO A 134 2.15 12.28 -10.70
C PRO A 134 3.22 11.24 -10.39
N PHE A 135 3.66 10.50 -11.43
CA PHE A 135 4.67 9.44 -11.26
C PHE A 135 6.08 10.02 -11.07
N PHE A 136 6.43 11.13 -11.71
CA PHE A 136 7.68 11.85 -11.43
C PHE A 136 7.69 12.40 -9.99
N ALA A 137 6.57 12.98 -9.53
CA ALA A 137 6.45 13.46 -8.17
C ALA A 137 6.57 12.31 -7.14
N ALA A 138 5.89 11.19 -7.39
CA ALA A 138 5.97 10.00 -6.54
C ALA A 138 7.40 9.41 -6.52
N ALA A 139 8.09 9.37 -7.67
CA ALA A 139 9.49 8.94 -7.75
C ALA A 139 10.40 9.85 -6.90
N GLY A 140 10.27 11.16 -7.05
CA GLY A 140 11.02 12.14 -6.28
C GLY A 140 10.82 11.94 -4.78
N LEU A 141 9.56 11.85 -4.32
CA LEU A 141 9.23 11.62 -2.92
C LEU A 141 9.78 10.28 -2.40
N ALA A 142 9.66 9.20 -3.17
CA ALA A 142 10.17 7.89 -2.77
C ALA A 142 11.70 7.88 -2.66
N LEU A 143 12.41 8.49 -3.61
CA LEU A 143 13.88 8.58 -3.61
C LEU A 143 14.39 9.48 -2.48
N ILE A 144 13.75 10.64 -2.26
CA ILE A 144 14.05 11.53 -1.12
C ILE A 144 13.84 10.79 0.20
N ASN A 145 12.73 10.06 0.34
CA ASN A 145 12.47 9.25 1.53
C ASN A 145 13.50 8.12 1.69
N GLY A 146 13.92 7.50 0.58
CA GLY A 146 15.00 6.50 0.58
C GLY A 146 16.33 7.10 1.05
N LEU A 147 16.70 8.29 0.57
CA LEU A 147 17.89 9.03 1.01
C LEU A 147 17.80 9.42 2.48
N TYR A 148 16.66 9.98 2.91
CA TYR A 148 16.41 10.28 4.31
C TYR A 148 16.58 9.04 5.20
N GLY A 149 15.96 7.91 4.81
CA GLY A 149 16.11 6.65 5.50
C GLY A 149 17.55 6.14 5.52
N TYR A 150 18.31 6.33 4.44
CA TYR A 150 19.70 5.94 4.37
C TYR A 150 20.56 6.65 5.43
N PHE A 151 20.35 7.93 5.67
CA PHE A 151 21.14 8.71 6.63
C PHE A 151 20.60 8.61 8.05
N ILE A 152 19.29 8.47 8.25
CA ILE A 152 18.66 8.63 9.56
C ILE A 152 18.22 7.28 10.18
N LEU A 153 17.85 6.28 9.33
CA LEU A 153 17.26 5.03 9.85
C LEU A 153 18.35 4.11 10.41
N PRO A 154 18.41 3.86 11.74
CA PRO A 154 19.33 2.87 12.31
C PRO A 154 18.85 1.45 12.04
N GLU A 155 19.70 0.46 12.23
CA GLU A 155 19.29 -0.95 12.23
C GLU A 155 18.59 -1.28 13.56
N SER A 156 17.37 -1.84 13.48
CA SER A 156 16.60 -2.21 14.67
C SER A 156 16.88 -3.63 15.15
N LEU A 157 17.27 -4.54 14.24
CA LEU A 157 17.48 -5.94 14.55
C LEU A 157 18.95 -6.23 14.84
N SER A 158 19.29 -6.48 16.12
CA SER A 158 20.65 -6.84 16.53
C SER A 158 21.12 -8.12 15.82
N LYS A 159 22.43 -8.22 15.56
CA LYS A 159 23.02 -9.40 14.91
C LYS A 159 22.72 -10.71 15.64
N SER A 160 22.63 -10.69 16.97
CA SER A 160 22.30 -11.84 17.81
C SER A 160 20.86 -12.35 17.64
N ASN A 161 19.94 -11.47 17.24
CA ASN A 161 18.53 -11.79 17.07
C ASN A 161 18.17 -12.18 15.63
N ARG A 162 19.14 -12.12 14.71
CA ARG A 162 18.94 -12.50 13.31
C ARG A 162 18.69 -13.99 13.16
N ARG A 163 17.80 -14.33 12.26
CA ARG A 163 17.42 -15.72 11.96
C ARG A 163 17.73 -16.05 10.50
N PRO A 164 18.32 -17.23 10.20
CA PRO A 164 18.57 -17.63 8.82
C PRO A 164 17.25 -17.75 8.03
N PHE A 165 17.23 -17.23 6.84
CA PHE A 165 16.11 -17.34 5.93
C PHE A 165 15.85 -18.80 5.57
N LYS A 166 14.60 -19.22 5.65
CA LYS A 166 14.14 -20.56 5.22
C LYS A 166 12.90 -20.39 4.36
N LEU A 167 12.98 -20.77 3.08
CA LEU A 167 11.88 -20.64 2.14
C LEU A 167 10.62 -21.41 2.61
N SER A 168 10.79 -22.50 3.34
CA SER A 168 9.68 -23.25 3.93
C SER A 168 8.85 -22.46 4.94
N ARG A 169 9.44 -21.43 5.56
CA ARG A 169 8.75 -20.51 6.46
C ARG A 169 8.14 -19.31 5.73
N ALA A 170 8.67 -18.97 4.56
CA ALA A 170 8.19 -17.89 3.71
C ALA A 170 7.03 -18.34 2.80
N ASN A 171 6.21 -19.28 3.27
CA ASN A 171 5.06 -19.80 2.52
C ASN A 171 3.81 -18.99 2.87
N PRO A 172 3.26 -18.17 1.96
CA PRO A 172 2.05 -17.39 2.22
C PRO A 172 0.82 -18.26 2.52
N PHE A 173 0.79 -19.47 1.97
CA PHE A 173 -0.30 -20.43 2.20
C PHE A 173 -0.21 -21.16 3.55
N GLY A 174 0.95 -21.13 4.20
CA GLY A 174 1.14 -21.79 5.51
C GLY A 174 0.23 -21.23 6.61
N THR A 175 -0.08 -19.93 6.53
CA THR A 175 -0.99 -19.24 7.45
C THR A 175 -2.41 -19.82 7.42
N PHE A 176 -2.92 -20.23 6.26
CA PHE A 176 -4.24 -20.84 6.12
C PHE A 176 -4.36 -22.18 6.88
N LYS A 177 -3.26 -22.93 6.98
CA LYS A 177 -3.24 -24.18 7.74
C LYS A 177 -3.37 -23.93 9.24
N GLN A 178 -2.77 -22.86 9.74
CA GLN A 178 -2.89 -22.46 11.16
C GLN A 178 -4.28 -21.91 11.46
N LEU A 179 -4.87 -21.15 10.53
CA LEU A 179 -6.19 -20.56 10.67
C LEU A 179 -7.29 -21.63 10.90
N LYS A 180 -7.15 -22.80 10.26
CA LYS A 180 -8.10 -23.92 10.41
C LYS A 180 -8.26 -24.42 11.86
N ARG A 181 -7.33 -24.11 12.76
CA ARG A 181 -7.40 -24.52 14.16
C ARG A 181 -8.34 -23.64 15.02
N HIS A 182 -8.78 -22.49 14.49
CA HIS A 182 -9.57 -21.51 15.23
C HIS A 182 -10.83 -21.09 14.43
N PRO A 183 -11.98 -21.78 14.56
CA PRO A 183 -13.18 -21.53 13.76
C PRO A 183 -13.67 -20.07 13.82
N LEU A 184 -13.59 -19.42 15.02
CA LEU A 184 -13.98 -18.03 15.18
C LEU A 184 -13.11 -17.09 14.32
N ILE A 185 -11.80 -17.34 14.27
CA ILE A 185 -10.86 -16.56 13.47
C ILE A 185 -11.15 -16.74 11.98
N ILE A 186 -11.56 -17.95 11.54
CA ILE A 186 -11.97 -18.19 10.15
C ILE A 186 -13.18 -17.32 9.80
N GLY A 187 -14.23 -17.32 10.65
CA GLY A 187 -15.43 -16.53 10.42
C GLY A 187 -15.12 -15.03 10.26
N LEU A 188 -14.33 -14.49 11.19
CA LEU A 188 -13.87 -13.10 11.12
C LEU A 188 -13.02 -12.83 9.87
N SER A 189 -12.12 -13.75 9.51
CA SER A 189 -11.27 -13.61 8.31
C SER A 189 -12.09 -13.61 7.02
N VAL A 190 -13.14 -14.46 6.95
CA VAL A 190 -14.07 -14.51 5.80
C VAL A 190 -14.87 -13.21 5.71
N ALA A 191 -15.39 -12.71 6.83
CA ALA A 191 -16.11 -11.44 6.87
C ALA A 191 -15.22 -10.28 6.41
N LEU A 192 -14.00 -10.19 6.93
CA LEU A 192 -13.00 -9.21 6.48
C LEU A 192 -12.67 -9.36 5.00
N PHE A 193 -12.50 -10.57 4.51
CA PHE A 193 -12.22 -10.82 3.10
C PHE A 193 -13.31 -10.22 2.19
N PHE A 194 -14.59 -10.47 2.47
CA PHE A 194 -15.68 -9.87 1.69
C PHE A 194 -15.77 -8.36 1.85
N THR A 195 -15.51 -7.84 3.05
CA THR A 195 -15.45 -6.39 3.28
C THR A 195 -14.35 -5.74 2.43
N TYR A 196 -13.15 -6.34 2.39
CA TYR A 196 -12.06 -5.85 1.57
C TYR A 196 -12.33 -5.97 0.08
N ILE A 197 -12.99 -7.04 -0.38
CA ILE A 197 -13.43 -7.15 -1.79
C ILE A 197 -14.34 -5.97 -2.15
N ALA A 198 -15.38 -5.70 -1.35
CA ALA A 198 -16.30 -4.60 -1.60
C ALA A 198 -15.57 -3.24 -1.61
N HIS A 199 -14.68 -3.02 -0.65
CA HIS A 199 -13.90 -1.79 -0.55
C HIS A 199 -12.98 -1.58 -1.78
N HIS A 200 -12.21 -2.60 -2.14
CA HIS A 200 -11.31 -2.51 -3.29
C HIS A 200 -12.04 -2.46 -4.64
N ALA A 201 -13.22 -3.10 -4.76
CA ALA A 201 -14.03 -2.98 -5.97
C ALA A 201 -14.44 -1.52 -6.21
N THR A 202 -14.90 -0.82 -5.16
CA THR A 202 -15.23 0.61 -5.27
C THR A 202 -14.00 1.44 -5.63
N GLN A 203 -12.88 1.24 -4.95
CA GLN A 203 -11.66 2.03 -5.21
C GLN A 203 -11.11 1.82 -6.63
N SER A 204 -11.13 0.59 -7.14
CA SER A 204 -10.57 0.26 -8.46
C SER A 204 -11.40 0.81 -9.62
N THR A 205 -12.70 1.03 -9.41
CA THR A 205 -13.61 1.48 -10.46
C THR A 205 -13.97 2.96 -10.36
N TRP A 206 -13.73 3.59 -9.20
CA TRP A 206 -14.21 4.94 -8.90
C TRP A 206 -13.78 5.97 -9.95
N ALA A 207 -12.50 6.05 -10.26
CA ALA A 207 -11.98 7.01 -11.24
C ALA A 207 -12.60 6.80 -12.64
N TYR A 208 -12.64 5.57 -13.11
CA TYR A 208 -13.23 5.26 -14.42
C TYR A 208 -14.72 5.58 -14.46
N PHE A 209 -15.46 5.24 -13.40
CA PHE A 209 -16.88 5.51 -13.30
C PHE A 209 -17.19 7.01 -13.27
N THR A 210 -16.44 7.78 -12.49
CA THR A 210 -16.70 9.23 -12.36
C THR A 210 -16.32 10.00 -13.60
N ILE A 211 -15.24 9.64 -14.27
CA ILE A 211 -14.84 10.21 -15.57
C ILE A 211 -15.90 9.88 -16.64
N GLU A 212 -16.30 8.61 -16.76
CA GLU A 212 -17.27 8.19 -17.79
C GLU A 212 -18.67 8.75 -17.53
N ARG A 213 -19.11 8.80 -16.27
CA ARG A 213 -20.50 9.16 -15.95
C ARG A 213 -20.72 10.62 -15.74
N PHE A 214 -19.74 11.33 -15.19
CA PHE A 214 -19.87 12.72 -14.76
C PHE A 214 -18.90 13.66 -15.48
N ASP A 215 -18.07 13.13 -16.38
CA ASP A 215 -17.04 13.89 -17.10
C ASP A 215 -16.06 14.62 -16.16
N TRP A 216 -15.76 13.99 -15.01
CA TRP A 216 -14.85 14.56 -14.03
C TRP A 216 -13.41 14.58 -14.52
N SER A 217 -12.71 15.67 -14.20
CA SER A 217 -11.26 15.78 -14.35
C SER A 217 -10.51 14.89 -13.35
N GLU A 218 -9.22 14.65 -13.58
CA GLU A 218 -8.38 13.89 -12.66
C GLU A 218 -8.29 14.56 -11.28
N ALA A 219 -8.30 15.92 -11.22
CA ALA A 219 -8.34 16.67 -9.97
C ALA A 219 -9.65 16.46 -9.20
N GLU A 220 -10.81 16.49 -9.87
CA GLU A 220 -12.10 16.26 -9.22
C GLU A 220 -12.20 14.84 -8.64
N VAL A 221 -11.69 13.84 -9.35
CA VAL A 221 -11.54 12.47 -8.83
C VAL A 221 -10.63 12.47 -7.59
N GLY A 222 -9.50 13.16 -7.66
CA GLY A 222 -8.57 13.30 -6.55
C GLY A 222 -9.19 13.96 -5.31
N TYR A 223 -9.94 15.05 -5.48
CA TYR A 223 -10.64 15.73 -4.40
C TYR A 223 -11.73 14.86 -3.76
N SER A 224 -12.47 14.10 -4.57
CA SER A 224 -13.49 13.19 -4.05
C SER A 224 -12.90 12.10 -3.16
N LEU A 225 -11.79 11.51 -3.56
CA LEU A 225 -11.07 10.52 -2.77
C LEU A 225 -10.44 11.13 -1.50
N GLY A 226 -9.89 12.35 -1.61
CA GLY A 226 -9.41 13.11 -0.47
C GLY A 226 -10.50 13.39 0.55
N PHE A 227 -11.70 13.76 0.10
CA PHE A 227 -12.86 13.94 0.95
C PHE A 227 -13.28 12.65 1.68
N VAL A 228 -13.32 11.53 0.97
CA VAL A 228 -13.58 10.21 1.59
C VAL A 228 -12.52 9.90 2.66
N GLY A 229 -11.26 10.15 2.37
CA GLY A 229 -10.18 9.97 3.35
C GLY A 229 -10.37 10.85 4.60
N LEU A 230 -10.75 12.12 4.41
CA LEU A 230 -11.05 13.04 5.51
C LEU A 230 -12.22 12.52 6.37
N MET A 231 -13.29 12.04 5.72
CA MET A 231 -14.44 11.46 6.44
C MET A 231 -14.06 10.23 7.25
N ILE A 232 -13.21 9.36 6.70
CA ILE A 232 -12.69 8.19 7.43
C ILE A 232 -11.95 8.62 8.70
N VAL A 233 -11.06 9.62 8.60
CA VAL A 233 -10.31 10.14 9.75
C VAL A 233 -11.23 10.78 10.78
N LEU A 234 -12.22 11.56 10.36
CA LEU A 234 -13.19 12.18 11.27
C LEU A 234 -14.04 11.11 12.00
N VAL A 235 -14.51 10.11 11.27
CA VAL A 235 -15.31 9.03 11.86
C VAL A 235 -14.46 8.20 12.84
N GLN A 236 -13.30 7.74 12.42
CA GLN A 236 -12.44 6.90 13.26
C GLN A 236 -11.78 7.67 14.41
N GLY A 237 -11.38 8.91 14.18
CA GLY A 237 -10.67 9.73 15.16
C GLY A 237 -11.59 10.39 16.21
N LEU A 238 -12.78 10.81 15.80
CA LEU A 238 -13.71 11.57 16.64
C LEU A 238 -14.99 10.78 16.96
N ILE A 239 -15.75 10.38 15.94
CA ILE A 239 -17.10 9.85 16.14
C ILE A 239 -17.08 8.52 16.91
N ILE A 240 -16.14 7.62 16.59
CA ILE A 240 -16.05 6.33 17.29
C ILE A 240 -15.78 6.51 18.79
N ARG A 241 -14.96 7.50 19.18
CA ARG A 241 -14.69 7.75 20.61
C ARG A 241 -15.96 8.13 21.37
N TYR A 242 -16.83 8.93 20.76
CA TYR A 242 -18.11 9.30 21.36
C TYR A 242 -19.12 8.14 21.29
N ALA A 243 -19.20 7.44 20.16
CA ALA A 243 -20.10 6.30 19.99
C ALA A 243 -19.82 5.20 21.02
N VAL A 244 -18.55 4.80 21.20
CA VAL A 244 -18.16 3.78 22.19
C VAL A 244 -18.50 4.23 23.62
N LYS A 245 -18.40 5.52 23.93
CA LYS A 245 -18.74 6.04 25.25
C LYS A 245 -20.25 5.94 25.54
N PHE A 246 -21.11 6.10 24.52
CA PHE A 246 -22.56 6.07 24.65
C PHE A 246 -23.17 4.67 24.47
N MET A 247 -22.59 3.86 23.59
CA MET A 247 -23.12 2.53 23.22
C MET A 247 -22.45 1.39 24.01
N GLY A 248 -21.38 1.66 24.77
CA GLY A 248 -20.60 0.65 25.46
C GLY A 248 -19.66 -0.12 24.51
N GLN A 249 -18.71 -0.85 25.10
CA GLN A 249 -17.94 -1.85 24.35
C GLN A 249 -18.83 -3.09 24.22
N ILE A 250 -19.20 -3.43 22.99
CA ILE A 250 -19.88 -4.69 22.66
C ILE A 250 -18.88 -5.85 22.78
#